data_96aa853759469fa5e0b06e01f6fd0a69
#
_entry.id   96aa853759469fa5e0b06e01f6fd0a69
#
_cell.length_a   1.000
_cell.length_b   1.000
_cell.length_c   1.000
_cell.angle_alpha   90.00
_cell.angle_beta   90.00
_cell.angle_gamma   90.00
#
_symmetry.space_group_name_H-M   'P 1'
#
loop_
_entity.id
_entity.type
_entity.pdbx_description
1 polymer ?
#
loop_
_entity_poly.entity_id
_entity_poly.type
_entity_poly.pdbx_seq_one_letter_code
_entity_poly.pdbx_strand_id
1 'polypeptide(L)'
;VNIQEGGTLVSGTARVALDRHISASADLSAVSLDLDELAGARARNLLREGGVLSLAGGLLALIPEDVSLSAAMRVTSLTIGGERLDNAAVVVDADRNAIRLKELSTSLPGRSRVLYEGVFFPGTAGAEVAGSLALESGDLRQLSALIWPEAKPSIERLWTGSRGQFKMQTDLNITPSRLRFSKTEYELDGERGTAELTLTSGGRTAVDLRLDAGRLDFDGLSG
;
A
#
# COMPACT_ATOMS: atom_id res chain seq x y z
N VAL A 1 -13.27 21.06 11.75
CA VAL A 1 -11.86 21.38 12.03
C VAL A 1 -11.21 21.81 10.73
N ASN A 2 -10.46 22.91 10.75
CA ASN A 2 -9.61 23.32 9.64
C ASN A 2 -8.19 23.43 10.20
N ILE A 3 -7.27 22.74 9.60
CA ILE A 3 -5.84 22.77 9.96
C ILE A 3 -5.09 23.23 8.72
N GLN A 4 -4.29 24.27 8.88
CA GLN A 4 -3.43 24.79 7.82
C GLN A 4 -1.99 24.78 8.32
N GLU A 5 -1.12 24.04 7.62
CA GLU A 5 0.31 23.98 7.87
C GLU A 5 1.05 23.94 6.53
N GLY A 6 2.00 24.85 6.36
CA GLY A 6 2.66 25.03 5.06
C GLY A 6 1.66 25.41 3.96
N GLY A 7 1.70 24.70 2.85
CA GLY A 7 0.74 24.83 1.74
C GLY A 7 -0.48 23.90 1.84
N THR A 8 -0.61 23.11 2.92
CA THR A 8 -1.64 22.09 3.10
C THR A 8 -2.82 22.63 3.87
N LEU A 9 -4.02 22.51 3.31
CA LEU A 9 -5.30 22.78 3.97
C LEU A 9 -6.05 21.45 4.14
N VAL A 10 -6.20 21.01 5.38
CA VAL A 10 -7.03 19.86 5.76
C VAL A 10 -8.33 20.38 6.37
N SER A 11 -9.45 19.94 5.85
CA SER A 11 -10.78 20.27 6.34
C SER A 11 -11.55 18.99 6.71
N GLY A 12 -12.49 19.11 7.65
CA GLY A 12 -13.32 17.98 8.00
C GLY A 12 -14.00 18.10 9.35
N THR A 13 -14.50 16.98 9.82
CA THR A 13 -15.19 16.85 11.11
C THR A 13 -14.45 15.88 12.01
N ALA A 14 -14.42 16.19 13.31
CA ALA A 14 -13.94 15.26 14.33
C ALA A 14 -14.98 15.19 15.46
N ARG A 15 -15.16 14.01 16.02
CA ARG A 15 -16.06 13.74 17.14
C ARG A 15 -15.34 12.90 18.17
N VAL A 16 -15.60 13.18 19.44
CA VAL A 16 -15.11 12.37 20.56
C VAL A 16 -16.30 12.07 21.44
N ALA A 17 -16.54 10.80 21.71
CA ALA A 17 -17.49 10.36 22.72
C ALA A 17 -16.73 9.87 23.94
N LEU A 18 -17.13 10.40 25.13
CA LEU A 18 -16.49 10.14 26.40
C LEU A 18 -17.46 9.34 27.30
N ASP A 19 -17.63 8.08 26.91
CA ASP A 19 -18.43 7.12 27.73
C ASP A 19 -17.48 6.22 28.54
N ARG A 20 -17.92 5.03 28.93
CA ARG A 20 -17.06 4.02 29.54
C ARG A 20 -15.91 3.57 28.63
N HIS A 21 -16.09 3.71 27.36
CA HIS A 21 -15.12 3.48 26.31
C HIS A 21 -15.00 4.75 25.48
N ILE A 22 -13.80 5.28 25.37
CA ILE A 22 -13.55 6.51 24.61
C ILE A 22 -13.51 6.18 23.13
N SER A 23 -14.33 6.84 22.33
CA SER A 23 -14.25 6.71 20.87
C SER A 23 -14.00 8.07 20.22
N ALA A 24 -13.02 8.11 19.32
CA ALA A 24 -12.74 9.27 18.50
C ALA A 24 -12.91 8.92 17.02
N SER A 25 -13.58 9.81 16.28
CA SER A 25 -13.74 9.65 14.84
C SER A 25 -13.40 10.94 14.12
N ALA A 26 -12.81 10.82 12.93
CA ALA A 26 -12.49 11.93 12.04
C ALA A 26 -12.84 11.60 10.59
N ASP A 27 -13.43 12.56 9.88
CA ASP A 27 -13.64 12.53 8.43
C ASP A 27 -12.98 13.78 7.85
N LEU A 28 -11.92 13.58 7.11
CA LEU A 28 -10.99 14.61 6.66
C LEU A 28 -10.87 14.61 5.15
N SER A 29 -10.63 15.80 4.60
CA SER A 29 -10.33 15.97 3.18
C SER A 29 -9.24 17.03 2.98
N ALA A 30 -8.40 16.82 1.98
CA ALA A 30 -7.40 17.77 1.55
C ALA A 30 -7.33 17.81 0.01
N VAL A 31 -7.10 18.98 -0.55
CA VAL A 31 -6.82 19.13 -1.99
C VAL A 31 -5.40 18.68 -2.28
N SER A 32 -4.46 19.09 -1.44
CA SER A 32 -3.06 18.69 -1.53
C SER A 32 -2.54 18.38 -0.15
N LEU A 33 -1.78 17.30 -0.05
CA LEU A 33 -1.10 16.87 1.18
C LEU A 33 0.31 16.41 0.84
N ASP A 34 1.31 17.07 1.40
CA ASP A 34 2.70 16.68 1.28
C ASP A 34 3.13 15.99 2.57
N LEU A 35 3.19 14.65 2.53
CA LEU A 35 3.64 13.86 3.68
C LEU A 35 5.14 13.99 3.90
N ASP A 36 5.92 14.31 2.88
CA ASP A 36 7.37 14.50 3.02
C ASP A 36 7.68 15.79 3.80
N GLU A 37 6.84 16.83 3.62
CA GLU A 37 6.93 18.07 4.37
C GLU A 37 6.42 17.87 5.81
N LEU A 38 5.22 17.30 5.99
CA LEU A 38 4.59 17.12 7.30
C LEU A 38 5.36 16.16 8.20
N ALA A 39 5.84 15.07 7.65
CA ALA A 39 6.52 14.03 8.42
C ALA A 39 7.99 14.33 8.68
N GLY A 40 8.57 15.31 7.98
CA GLY A 40 9.96 15.70 8.10
C GLY A 40 10.95 14.56 7.83
N ALA A 41 12.24 14.80 8.12
CA ALA A 41 13.31 13.81 7.89
C ALA A 41 13.12 12.50 8.69
N ARG A 42 12.42 12.56 9.82
CA ARG A 42 12.19 11.40 10.71
C ARG A 42 11.30 10.34 10.10
N ALA A 43 10.19 10.73 9.46
CA ALA A 43 9.30 9.74 8.86
C ALA A 43 9.85 9.17 7.55
N ARG A 44 10.60 9.95 6.80
CA ARG A 44 11.37 9.44 5.64
C ARG A 44 12.34 8.33 6.04
N ASN A 45 13.03 8.50 7.16
CA ASN A 45 13.94 7.49 7.68
C ASN A 45 13.19 6.26 8.21
N LEU A 46 12.06 6.44 8.91
CA LEU A 46 11.24 5.32 9.41
C LEU A 46 10.66 4.49 8.26
N LEU A 47 10.24 5.12 7.16
CA LEU A 47 9.78 4.39 5.96
C LEU A 47 10.93 3.64 5.27
N ARG A 48 12.16 4.17 5.31
CA ARG A 48 13.34 3.53 4.71
C ARG A 48 13.98 2.44 5.58
N GLU A 49 14.01 2.63 6.90
CA GLU A 49 14.77 1.78 7.83
C GLU A 49 13.89 0.75 8.58
N GLY A 50 12.66 1.07 8.89
CA GLY A 50 11.77 0.21 9.68
C GLY A 50 10.51 -0.22 8.94
N GLY A 51 10.23 0.41 7.83
CA GLY A 51 9.04 0.15 7.04
C GLY A 51 7.73 0.45 7.77
N VAL A 52 6.64 0.20 7.07
CA VAL A 52 5.26 0.41 7.55
C VAL A 52 4.94 -0.41 8.80
N LEU A 53 5.55 -1.59 8.96
CA LEU A 53 5.35 -2.48 10.11
C LEU A 53 5.83 -1.85 11.42
N SER A 54 6.98 -1.20 11.41
CA SER A 54 7.54 -0.53 12.59
C SER A 54 6.68 0.65 13.01
N LEU A 55 6.18 1.44 12.05
CA LEU A 55 5.26 2.55 12.31
C LEU A 55 3.94 2.05 12.90
N ALA A 56 3.33 1.02 12.30
CA ALA A 56 2.08 0.44 12.80
C ALA A 56 2.21 -0.09 14.22
N GLY A 57 3.28 -0.81 14.52
CA GLY A 57 3.57 -1.30 15.88
C GLY A 57 3.75 -0.17 16.90
N GLY A 58 4.44 0.91 16.51
CA GLY A 58 4.60 2.10 17.34
C GLY A 58 3.28 2.83 17.60
N LEU A 59 2.42 2.96 16.58
CA LEU A 59 1.10 3.57 16.72
C LEU A 59 0.19 2.76 17.63
N LEU A 60 0.15 1.43 17.48
CA LEU A 60 -0.65 0.54 18.34
C LEU A 60 -0.27 0.67 19.82
N ALA A 61 1.01 0.80 20.13
CA ALA A 61 1.49 0.95 21.50
C ALA A 61 1.07 2.26 22.16
N LEU A 62 0.69 3.28 21.39
CA LEU A 62 0.23 4.58 21.87
C LEU A 62 -1.27 4.62 22.17
N ILE A 63 -2.06 3.64 21.68
CA ILE A 63 -3.51 3.61 21.87
C ILE A 63 -3.82 2.97 23.25
N PRO A 64 -4.48 3.68 24.17
CA PRO A 64 -4.91 3.09 25.44
C PRO A 64 -5.95 1.97 25.24
N GLU A 65 -6.10 1.08 26.23
CA GLU A 65 -6.98 -0.11 26.12
C GLU A 65 -8.46 0.21 25.94
N ASP A 66 -8.89 1.34 26.50
CA ASP A 66 -10.27 1.81 26.50
C ASP A 66 -10.57 2.82 25.37
N VAL A 67 -9.65 2.97 24.40
CA VAL A 67 -9.77 3.92 23.30
C VAL A 67 -9.93 3.20 21.97
N SER A 68 -10.90 3.63 21.17
CA SER A 68 -11.02 3.29 19.75
C SER A 68 -10.98 4.53 18.88
N LEU A 69 -10.32 4.40 17.74
CA LEU A 69 -10.14 5.46 16.75
C LEU A 69 -10.75 5.02 15.43
N SER A 70 -11.44 5.93 14.74
CA SER A 70 -11.90 5.74 13.38
C SER A 70 -11.55 6.96 12.56
N ALA A 71 -10.94 6.79 11.39
CA ALA A 71 -10.62 7.91 10.54
C ALA A 71 -10.89 7.58 9.07
N ALA A 72 -11.45 8.54 8.37
CA ALA A 72 -11.52 8.56 6.92
C ALA A 72 -10.80 9.81 6.41
N MET A 73 -9.95 9.66 5.41
CA MET A 73 -9.26 10.76 4.77
C MET A 73 -9.26 10.61 3.26
N ARG A 74 -9.56 11.70 2.55
CA ARG A 74 -9.49 11.79 1.09
C ARG A 74 -8.59 12.93 0.69
N VAL A 75 -7.65 12.64 -0.22
CA VAL A 75 -6.67 13.60 -0.71
C VAL A 75 -6.66 13.59 -2.23
N THR A 76 -6.89 14.73 -2.86
CA THR A 76 -6.86 14.80 -4.33
C THR A 76 -5.45 14.63 -4.87
N SER A 77 -4.45 15.22 -4.22
CA SER A 77 -3.04 15.09 -4.59
C SER A 77 -2.19 14.86 -3.34
N LEU A 78 -1.57 13.70 -3.26
CA LEU A 78 -0.70 13.25 -2.16
C LEU A 78 0.73 13.18 -2.64
N THR A 79 1.68 13.83 -1.94
CA THR A 79 3.11 13.64 -2.17
C THR A 79 3.70 12.76 -1.08
N ILE A 80 4.39 11.71 -1.49
CA ILE A 80 5.10 10.78 -0.60
C ILE A 80 6.36 10.23 -1.27
N GLY A 81 7.52 10.35 -0.59
CA GLY A 81 8.80 9.90 -1.15
C GLY A 81 9.23 10.68 -2.40
N GLY A 82 8.76 11.93 -2.58
CA GLY A 82 8.96 12.73 -3.77
C GLY A 82 8.02 12.41 -4.93
N GLU A 83 7.19 11.38 -4.81
CA GLU A 83 6.24 10.96 -5.84
C GLU A 83 4.85 11.52 -5.56
N ARG A 84 4.16 11.91 -6.63
CA ARG A 84 2.79 12.40 -6.57
C ARG A 84 1.81 11.28 -6.89
N LEU A 85 0.89 11.08 -5.98
CA LEU A 85 -0.24 10.14 -6.09
C LEU A 85 -1.53 10.94 -6.16
N ASP A 86 -2.45 10.55 -7.01
CA ASP A 86 -3.73 11.23 -7.17
C ASP A 86 -4.87 10.41 -6.57
N ASN A 87 -5.90 11.13 -6.05
CA ASN A 87 -7.12 10.53 -5.50
C ASN A 87 -6.83 9.47 -4.42
N ALA A 88 -5.96 9.80 -3.48
CA ALA A 88 -5.69 8.92 -2.35
C ALA A 88 -6.88 8.96 -1.36
N ALA A 89 -7.30 7.78 -0.93
CA ALA A 89 -8.29 7.61 0.12
C ALA A 89 -7.82 6.57 1.12
N VAL A 90 -8.07 6.83 2.40
CA VAL A 90 -7.82 5.90 3.48
C VAL A 90 -9.01 5.89 4.44
N VAL A 91 -9.44 4.69 4.83
CA VAL A 91 -10.43 4.48 5.89
C VAL A 91 -9.86 3.47 6.86
N VAL A 92 -9.74 3.87 8.11
CA VAL A 92 -9.07 3.09 9.15
C VAL A 92 -9.86 3.08 10.44
N ASP A 93 -9.92 1.91 11.08
CA ASP A 93 -10.28 1.77 12.49
C ASP A 93 -9.07 1.26 13.25
N ALA A 94 -8.85 1.78 14.43
CA ALA A 94 -7.75 1.36 15.29
C ALA A 94 -8.18 1.21 16.74
N ASP A 95 -7.71 0.17 17.37
CA ASP A 95 -7.73 -0.04 18.80
C ASP A 95 -6.35 -0.54 19.24
N ARG A 96 -6.12 -0.80 20.51
CA ARG A 96 -4.84 -1.31 21.01
C ARG A 96 -4.39 -2.63 20.37
N ASN A 97 -5.33 -3.44 19.87
CA ASN A 97 -5.06 -4.77 19.38
C ASN A 97 -4.78 -4.81 17.87
N ALA A 98 -5.33 -3.86 17.12
CA ALA A 98 -5.20 -3.86 15.68
C ALA A 98 -5.45 -2.48 15.05
N ILE A 99 -4.83 -2.24 13.91
CA ILE A 99 -5.22 -1.20 12.94
C ILE A 99 -5.87 -1.91 11.77
N ARG A 100 -7.17 -1.67 11.56
CA ARG A 100 -7.95 -2.24 10.45
C ARG A 100 -8.07 -1.19 9.36
N LEU A 101 -7.37 -1.40 8.29
CA LEU A 101 -7.43 -0.58 7.09
C LEU A 101 -8.59 -1.10 6.22
N LYS A 102 -9.74 -0.42 6.28
CA LYS A 102 -10.94 -0.79 5.51
C LYS A 102 -10.82 -0.41 4.05
N GLU A 103 -10.02 0.62 3.76
CA GLU A 103 -9.73 1.08 2.42
C GLU A 103 -8.40 1.83 2.43
N LEU A 104 -7.53 1.49 1.51
CA LEU A 104 -6.43 2.33 1.05
C LEU A 104 -6.47 2.28 -0.48
N SER A 105 -6.83 3.38 -1.10
CA SER A 105 -6.89 3.46 -2.55
C SER A 105 -6.15 4.68 -3.07
N THR A 106 -5.53 4.55 -4.25
CA THR A 106 -4.88 5.66 -4.94
C THR A 106 -4.75 5.38 -6.42
N SER A 107 -4.66 6.46 -7.20
CA SER A 107 -4.31 6.41 -8.62
C SER A 107 -2.80 6.62 -8.78
N LEU A 108 -2.20 5.79 -9.61
CA LEU A 108 -0.77 5.77 -9.91
C LEU A 108 -0.56 6.08 -11.40
N PRO A 109 0.68 6.40 -11.83
CA PRO A 109 1.03 6.52 -13.24
C PRO A 109 0.60 5.33 -14.08
N GLY A 110 0.42 5.53 -15.39
CA GLY A 110 0.00 4.46 -16.30
C GLY A 110 -1.48 4.11 -16.22
N ARG A 111 -2.32 5.04 -15.77
CA ARG A 111 -3.76 4.80 -15.51
C ARG A 111 -3.96 3.61 -14.57
N SER A 112 -3.12 3.54 -13.58
CA SER A 112 -3.12 2.46 -12.60
C SER A 112 -3.91 2.85 -11.37
N ARG A 113 -4.51 1.87 -10.73
CA ARG A 113 -5.23 2.00 -9.46
C ARG A 113 -4.84 0.88 -8.53
N VAL A 114 -4.57 1.23 -7.30
CA VAL A 114 -4.32 0.30 -6.20
C VAL A 114 -5.48 0.39 -5.22
N LEU A 115 -5.94 -0.75 -4.74
CA LEU A 115 -6.84 -0.88 -3.61
C LEU A 115 -6.25 -1.92 -2.66
N TYR A 116 -6.13 -1.55 -1.39
CA TYR A 116 -5.72 -2.45 -0.34
C TYR A 116 -6.70 -2.35 0.84
N GLU A 117 -7.06 -3.49 1.39
CA GLU A 117 -7.77 -3.62 2.65
C GLU A 117 -7.06 -4.67 3.52
N GLY A 118 -6.99 -4.45 4.83
CA GLY A 118 -6.29 -5.39 5.68
C GLY A 118 -6.19 -4.98 7.13
N VAL A 119 -5.46 -5.78 7.87
CA VAL A 119 -5.28 -5.61 9.31
C VAL A 119 -3.80 -5.64 9.64
N PHE A 120 -3.37 -4.66 10.42
CA PHE A 120 -2.08 -4.63 11.11
C PHE A 120 -2.33 -5.05 12.56
N PHE A 121 -1.59 -6.01 13.05
CA PHE A 121 -1.72 -6.50 14.44
C PHE A 121 -0.34 -6.83 15.02
N PRO A 122 -0.20 -6.78 16.34
CA PRO A 122 1.04 -7.17 17.01
C PRO A 122 1.23 -8.68 16.85
N GLY A 123 2.38 -9.08 16.32
CA GLY A 123 2.80 -10.48 16.23
C GLY A 123 3.92 -10.79 17.22
N THR A 124 4.28 -12.04 17.35
CA THR A 124 5.32 -12.51 18.29
C THR A 124 6.72 -12.00 17.96
N ALA A 125 6.99 -11.72 16.70
CA ALA A 125 8.29 -11.24 16.20
C ALA A 125 8.26 -9.78 15.72
N GLY A 126 7.17 -9.05 16.00
CA GLY A 126 6.91 -7.68 15.54
C GLY A 126 5.53 -7.54 14.91
N ALA A 127 5.23 -6.40 14.36
CA ALA A 127 3.92 -6.19 13.72
C ALA A 127 3.77 -7.07 12.47
N GLU A 128 2.55 -7.54 12.25
CA GLU A 128 2.17 -8.35 11.09
C GLU A 128 1.06 -7.64 10.31
N VAL A 129 1.01 -7.91 9.01
CA VAL A 129 -0.01 -7.39 8.09
C VAL A 129 -0.65 -8.55 7.36
N ALA A 130 -1.97 -8.58 7.33
CA ALA A 130 -2.74 -9.49 6.49
C ALA A 130 -3.86 -8.72 5.80
N GLY A 131 -4.08 -8.99 4.52
CA GLY A 131 -5.11 -8.28 3.78
C GLY A 131 -5.21 -8.73 2.34
N SER A 132 -6.02 -8.02 1.57
CA SER A 132 -6.14 -8.20 0.14
C SER A 132 -5.66 -6.96 -0.62
N LEU A 133 -5.02 -7.19 -1.74
CA LEU A 133 -4.49 -6.17 -2.63
C LEU A 133 -5.08 -6.39 -4.02
N ALA A 134 -5.71 -5.36 -4.57
CA ALA A 134 -6.09 -5.30 -5.97
C ALA A 134 -5.30 -4.21 -6.69
N LEU A 135 -4.80 -4.53 -7.87
CA LEU A 135 -4.04 -3.63 -8.74
C LEU A 135 -4.60 -3.71 -10.14
N GLU A 136 -4.96 -2.57 -10.71
CA GLU A 136 -5.29 -2.43 -12.12
C GLU A 136 -4.32 -1.44 -12.76
N SER A 137 -3.85 -1.72 -13.96
CA SER A 137 -2.97 -0.84 -14.72
C SER A 137 -3.34 -0.83 -16.20
N GLY A 138 -3.42 0.34 -16.78
CA GLY A 138 -3.57 0.50 -18.22
C GLY A 138 -2.24 0.53 -18.97
N ASP A 139 -1.14 0.70 -18.24
CA ASP A 139 0.23 0.67 -18.75
C ASP A 139 1.20 0.23 -17.64
N LEU A 140 1.42 -1.08 -17.57
CA LEU A 140 2.26 -1.71 -16.56
C LEU A 140 3.73 -1.23 -16.64
N ARG A 141 4.19 -0.75 -17.79
CA ARG A 141 5.56 -0.20 -17.94
C ARG A 141 5.73 1.08 -17.13
N GLN A 142 4.73 1.98 -17.16
CA GLN A 142 4.79 3.19 -16.35
C GLN A 142 4.69 2.87 -14.86
N LEU A 143 3.84 1.92 -14.48
CA LEU A 143 3.73 1.47 -13.09
C LEU A 143 5.03 0.83 -12.60
N SER A 144 5.63 -0.05 -13.39
CA SER A 144 6.87 -0.74 -13.02
C SER A 144 8.07 0.21 -12.92
N ALA A 145 8.10 1.26 -13.77
CA ALA A 145 9.12 2.30 -13.67
C ALA A 145 9.04 3.10 -12.36
N LEU A 146 7.84 3.22 -11.77
CA LEU A 146 7.64 3.82 -10.46
C LEU A 146 8.13 2.89 -9.33
N ILE A 147 7.78 1.60 -9.40
CA ILE A 147 8.07 0.63 -8.33
C ILE A 147 9.54 0.19 -8.36
N TRP A 148 10.10 0.03 -9.56
CA TRP A 148 11.48 -0.43 -9.80
C TRP A 148 12.20 0.46 -10.82
N PRO A 149 12.57 1.68 -10.47
CA PRO A 149 13.21 2.61 -11.39
C PRO A 149 14.52 2.06 -11.97
N GLU A 150 15.26 1.25 -11.21
CA GLU A 150 16.51 0.62 -11.66
C GLU A 150 16.29 -0.48 -12.71
N ALA A 151 15.13 -1.12 -12.72
CA ALA A 151 14.79 -2.16 -13.70
C ALA A 151 14.17 -1.62 -14.99
N LYS A 152 13.90 -0.32 -15.08
CA LYS A 152 13.24 0.33 -16.22
C LYS A 152 13.81 -0.07 -17.60
N PRO A 153 15.14 -0.06 -17.85
CA PRO A 153 15.68 -0.42 -19.15
C PRO A 153 15.43 -1.89 -19.55
N SER A 154 15.37 -2.78 -18.56
CA SER A 154 15.09 -4.20 -18.79
C SER A 154 13.61 -4.44 -19.05
N ILE A 155 12.75 -3.75 -18.32
CA ILE A 155 11.29 -3.80 -18.45
C ILE A 155 10.85 -3.26 -19.81
N GLU A 156 11.41 -2.15 -20.27
CA GLU A 156 11.13 -1.58 -21.59
C GLU A 156 11.48 -2.54 -22.73
N ARG A 157 12.54 -3.32 -22.59
CA ARG A 157 12.94 -4.34 -23.57
C ARG A 157 12.02 -5.55 -23.59
N LEU A 158 11.54 -5.99 -22.42
CA LEU A 158 10.68 -7.16 -22.31
C LEU A 158 9.26 -6.91 -22.88
N TRP A 159 8.81 -5.65 -22.94
CA TRP A 159 7.42 -5.33 -23.31
C TRP A 159 7.27 -4.48 -24.56
N THR A 160 8.10 -4.73 -25.57
CA THR A 160 8.09 -3.98 -26.84
C THR A 160 6.80 -4.17 -27.67
N GLY A 161 6.03 -5.24 -27.47
CA GLY A 161 4.80 -5.53 -28.22
C GLY A 161 3.49 -5.49 -27.41
N SER A 162 3.56 -5.42 -26.09
CA SER A 162 2.41 -5.51 -25.19
C SER A 162 1.84 -4.11 -24.88
N ARG A 163 0.51 -4.01 -24.76
CA ARG A 163 -0.15 -2.80 -24.22
C ARG A 163 0.10 -2.63 -22.73
N GLY A 164 0.50 -3.70 -22.04
CA GLY A 164 0.76 -3.71 -20.62
C GLY A 164 -0.49 -3.48 -19.77
N GLN A 165 -1.68 -3.88 -20.28
CA GLN A 165 -2.90 -3.89 -19.47
C GLN A 165 -2.79 -5.02 -18.46
N PHE A 166 -2.89 -4.67 -17.19
CA PHE A 166 -2.69 -5.61 -16.11
C PHE A 166 -3.75 -5.45 -15.03
N LYS A 167 -4.24 -6.58 -14.55
CA LYS A 167 -5.09 -6.66 -13.37
C LYS A 167 -4.56 -7.76 -12.47
N MET A 168 -4.61 -7.53 -11.18
CA MET A 168 -4.20 -8.51 -10.17
C MET A 168 -5.06 -8.36 -8.93
N GLN A 169 -5.42 -9.49 -8.35
CA GLN A 169 -5.96 -9.58 -7.01
C GLN A 169 -5.19 -10.66 -6.25
N THR A 170 -4.84 -10.38 -4.99
CA THR A 170 -4.02 -11.28 -4.19
C THR A 170 -4.27 -11.11 -2.70
N ASP A 171 -4.13 -12.18 -1.95
CA ASP A 171 -3.99 -12.12 -0.50
C ASP A 171 -2.54 -11.79 -0.16
N LEU A 172 -2.33 -10.77 0.66
CA LEU A 172 -1.03 -10.29 1.12
C LEU A 172 -0.83 -10.62 2.59
N ASN A 173 0.31 -11.23 2.92
CA ASN A 173 0.74 -11.41 4.31
C ASN A 173 2.19 -10.93 4.45
N ILE A 174 2.43 -10.04 5.40
CA ILE A 174 3.75 -9.49 5.70
C ILE A 174 4.06 -9.73 7.18
N THR A 175 5.20 -10.32 7.44
CA THR A 175 5.82 -10.42 8.76
C THR A 175 7.22 -9.80 8.70
N PRO A 176 7.92 -9.58 9.80
CA PRO A 176 9.29 -9.04 9.77
C PRO A 176 10.28 -9.83 8.91
N SER A 177 10.03 -11.13 8.73
CA SER A 177 10.93 -12.02 7.96
C SER A 177 10.34 -12.57 6.67
N ARG A 178 9.07 -12.28 6.36
CA ARG A 178 8.42 -12.89 5.20
C ARG A 178 7.38 -11.96 4.58
N LEU A 179 7.42 -11.86 3.26
CA LEU A 179 6.37 -11.29 2.41
C LEU A 179 5.78 -12.41 1.56
N ARG A 180 4.47 -12.60 1.62
CA ARG A 180 3.77 -13.61 0.85
C ARG A 180 2.60 -13.01 0.10
N PHE A 181 2.55 -13.28 -1.21
CA PHE A 181 1.38 -13.13 -2.07
C PHE A 181 0.82 -14.51 -2.34
N SER A 182 -0.46 -14.73 -2.05
CA SER A 182 -1.12 -16.02 -2.22
C SER A 182 -2.49 -15.84 -2.86
N LYS A 183 -3.00 -16.88 -3.49
CA LYS A 183 -4.25 -16.84 -4.25
C LYS A 183 -4.25 -15.68 -5.26
N THR A 184 -3.10 -15.41 -5.85
CA THR A 184 -2.98 -14.35 -6.82
C THR A 184 -3.63 -14.77 -8.11
N GLU A 185 -4.65 -14.03 -8.53
CA GLU A 185 -5.23 -14.10 -9.85
C GLU A 185 -4.76 -12.88 -10.63
N TYR A 186 -4.32 -13.08 -11.86
CA TYR A 186 -3.89 -11.98 -12.70
C TYR A 186 -4.41 -12.11 -14.14
N GLU A 187 -4.52 -10.97 -14.80
CA GLU A 187 -4.79 -10.84 -16.22
C GLU A 187 -3.77 -9.87 -16.82
N LEU A 188 -3.04 -10.30 -17.82
CA LEU A 188 -2.07 -9.49 -18.57
C LEU A 188 -2.43 -9.51 -20.05
N ASP A 189 -2.80 -8.34 -20.60
CA ASP A 189 -3.24 -8.18 -21.99
C ASP A 189 -4.34 -9.18 -22.42
N GLY A 190 -5.21 -9.57 -21.49
CA GLY A 190 -6.31 -10.52 -21.69
C GLY A 190 -5.98 -11.98 -21.36
N GLU A 191 -4.71 -12.32 -21.17
CA GLU A 191 -4.29 -13.66 -20.73
C GLU A 191 -4.37 -13.76 -19.20
N ARG A 192 -4.96 -14.84 -18.72
CA ARG A 192 -5.20 -15.06 -17.28
C ARG A 192 -4.30 -16.15 -16.73
N GLY A 193 -3.94 -15.98 -15.46
CA GLY A 193 -3.18 -16.96 -14.73
C GLY A 193 -3.30 -16.80 -13.23
N THR A 194 -2.62 -17.70 -12.53
CA THR A 194 -2.49 -17.61 -11.07
C THR A 194 -1.02 -17.60 -10.68
N ALA A 195 -0.72 -17.02 -9.52
CA ALA A 195 0.64 -16.94 -9.01
C ALA A 195 0.66 -17.06 -7.49
N GLU A 196 1.76 -17.55 -6.96
CA GLU A 196 2.13 -17.44 -5.56
C GLU A 196 3.58 -16.96 -5.47
N LEU A 197 3.83 -15.97 -4.62
CA LEU A 197 5.18 -15.47 -4.37
C LEU A 197 5.43 -15.43 -2.86
N THR A 198 6.53 -16.02 -2.44
CA THR A 198 7.02 -15.88 -1.07
C THR A 198 8.46 -15.38 -1.10
N LEU A 199 8.69 -14.26 -0.43
CA LEU A 199 10.01 -13.71 -0.15
C LEU A 199 10.29 -13.93 1.34
N THR A 200 11.39 -14.57 1.66
CA THR A 200 11.82 -14.76 3.05
C THR A 200 13.16 -14.06 3.24
N SER A 201 13.22 -13.17 4.23
CA SER A 201 14.44 -12.50 4.67
C SER A 201 15.00 -13.20 5.90
N GLY A 202 16.29 -13.53 5.86
CA GLY A 202 17.03 -14.19 6.92
C GLY A 202 18.51 -14.12 6.56
N GLY A 203 19.36 -14.99 7.05
CA GLY A 203 20.79 -15.02 6.69
C GLY A 203 21.06 -15.09 5.16
N ARG A 204 20.09 -15.54 4.39
CA ARG A 204 20.01 -15.40 2.92
C ARG A 204 18.57 -15.10 2.53
N THR A 205 18.38 -14.21 1.55
CA THR A 205 17.06 -13.97 0.96
C THR A 205 16.69 -15.15 0.08
N ALA A 206 15.52 -15.75 0.34
CA ALA A 206 14.95 -16.81 -0.48
C ALA A 206 13.71 -16.29 -1.19
N VAL A 207 13.56 -16.68 -2.47
CA VAL A 207 12.41 -16.36 -3.33
C VAL A 207 11.80 -17.68 -3.77
N ASP A 208 10.53 -17.91 -3.48
CA ASP A 208 9.72 -19.01 -3.99
C ASP A 208 8.61 -18.41 -4.85
N LEU A 209 8.63 -18.67 -6.15
CA LEU A 209 7.64 -18.21 -7.12
C LEU A 209 7.02 -19.44 -7.80
N ARG A 210 5.70 -19.54 -7.72
CA ARG A 210 4.88 -20.47 -8.50
C ARG A 210 4.01 -19.68 -9.43
N LEU A 211 4.04 -20.00 -10.70
CA LEU A 211 3.29 -19.34 -11.75
C LEU A 211 2.55 -20.43 -12.55
N ASP A 212 1.24 -20.26 -12.69
CA ASP A 212 0.40 -21.04 -13.58
C ASP A 212 -0.23 -20.06 -14.59
N ALA A 213 0.16 -20.19 -15.84
CA ALA A 213 -0.29 -19.32 -16.92
C ALA A 213 -0.91 -20.19 -18.04
N GLY A 214 -2.09 -19.85 -18.47
CA GLY A 214 -2.80 -20.59 -19.52
C GLY A 214 -2.03 -20.62 -20.84
N ARG A 215 -1.28 -19.54 -21.18
CA ARG A 215 -0.39 -19.44 -22.33
C ARG A 215 0.68 -18.41 -22.02
N LEU A 216 1.94 -18.84 -22.03
CA LEU A 216 3.09 -17.93 -22.01
C LEU A 216 3.70 -17.94 -23.41
N ASP A 217 3.60 -16.82 -24.10
CA ASP A 217 4.27 -16.62 -25.39
C ASP A 217 5.66 -16.04 -25.14
N PHE A 218 6.66 -16.93 -25.08
CA PHE A 218 8.05 -16.54 -24.90
C PHE A 218 8.70 -16.00 -26.19
N ASP A 219 8.08 -16.21 -27.36
CA ASP A 219 8.64 -15.75 -28.62
C ASP A 219 8.59 -14.22 -28.76
N GLY A 220 7.61 -13.57 -28.11
CA GLY A 220 7.55 -12.12 -27.97
C GLY A 220 8.58 -11.52 -27.01
N LEU A 221 9.23 -12.34 -26.18
CA LEU A 221 10.26 -11.92 -25.20
C LEU A 221 11.69 -12.03 -25.77
N SER A 222 11.88 -12.68 -26.90
CA SER A 222 13.20 -12.97 -27.52
C SER A 222 13.54 -12.07 -28.72
N GLY A 223 12.75 -11.02 -28.97
CA GLY A 223 12.94 -10.06 -30.07
C GLY A 223 13.95 -8.96 -29.77
#